data_70777f41e33a8216717140dd2c04c220
#
_entry.id   70777f41e33a8216717140dd2c04c220
#
_cell.length_a   1.000
_cell.length_b   1.000
_cell.length_c   1.000
_cell.angle_alpha   90.00
_cell.angle_beta   90.00
_cell.angle_gamma   90.00
#
_symmetry.space_group_name_H-M   'P 1'
#
loop_
_entity.id
_entity.type
_entity.pdbx_description
1 polymer ?
#
loop_
_entity_poly.entity_id
_entity_poly.type
_entity_poly.pdbx_seq_one_letter_code
_entity_poly.pdbx_strand_id
1 'polypeptide(L)'
;APRGTPVYSVSDGIVEAADSSLSGYGNRIDINHGNGYSTRYGHLKGYAKGIRPGVFVKKGQLIGYCGSTGISTGPHVHFEFHVNGTPVNPVKVAIQTNSRLPSRYYAAARPRVTALARQMKQLDAVQTASNGKTVPVMSADQVKAALAAADTPSVKKKQQG
;
A
#
# COMPACT_ATOMS: atom_id res chain seq x y z
N ALA A 1 -7.11 -24.09 -8.86
CA ALA A 1 -6.23 -23.47 -9.86
C ALA A 1 -4.88 -24.22 -9.86
N PRO A 2 -4.17 -24.30 -10.98
CA PRO A 2 -2.84 -24.90 -11.04
C PRO A 2 -1.86 -24.20 -10.08
N ARG A 3 -0.88 -24.97 -9.57
CA ARG A 3 0.18 -24.43 -8.74
C ARG A 3 0.97 -23.35 -9.49
N GLY A 4 1.14 -22.17 -8.89
CA GLY A 4 1.83 -21.05 -9.50
C GLY A 4 0.91 -20.07 -10.23
N THR A 5 -0.40 -20.32 -10.29
CA THR A 5 -1.37 -19.34 -10.80
C THR A 5 -1.25 -18.03 -10.00
N PRO A 6 -1.17 -16.87 -10.67
CA PRO A 6 -1.09 -15.57 -9.99
C PRO A 6 -2.32 -15.29 -9.12
N VAL A 7 -2.08 -14.72 -7.93
CA VAL A 7 -3.10 -14.31 -6.96
C VAL A 7 -3.04 -12.80 -6.78
N TYR A 8 -4.18 -12.14 -6.89
CA TYR A 8 -4.29 -10.68 -6.87
C TYR A 8 -5.12 -10.21 -5.68
N SER A 9 -4.81 -9.02 -5.17
CA SER A 9 -5.62 -8.38 -4.13
C SER A 9 -7.00 -7.99 -4.67
N VAL A 10 -8.05 -8.28 -3.92
CA VAL A 10 -9.44 -7.94 -4.30
C VAL A 10 -9.78 -6.47 -4.10
N SER A 11 -9.02 -5.75 -3.27
CA SER A 11 -9.21 -4.32 -2.97
C SER A 11 -7.87 -3.67 -2.58
N ASP A 12 -7.85 -2.33 -2.55
CA ASP A 12 -6.76 -1.57 -1.95
C ASP A 12 -6.65 -1.93 -0.46
N GLY A 13 -5.43 -1.94 0.09
CA GLY A 13 -5.25 -2.23 1.51
C GLY A 13 -3.80 -2.29 1.93
N ILE A 14 -3.60 -2.65 3.20
CA ILE A 14 -2.28 -2.81 3.78
C ILE A 14 -2.11 -4.26 4.21
N VAL A 15 -1.00 -4.84 3.82
CA VAL A 15 -0.62 -6.19 4.26
C VAL A 15 -0.39 -6.16 5.77
N GLU A 16 -1.21 -6.86 6.55
CA GLU A 16 -1.02 -7.01 8.00
C GLU A 16 -0.11 -8.18 8.35
N ALA A 17 -0.24 -9.28 7.60
CA ALA A 17 0.59 -10.46 7.77
C ALA A 17 1.00 -11.05 6.42
N ALA A 18 2.21 -11.58 6.38
CA ALA A 18 2.73 -12.42 5.31
C ALA A 18 3.59 -13.50 5.98
N ASP A 19 2.93 -14.56 6.43
CA ASP A 19 3.49 -15.58 7.30
C ASP A 19 3.61 -16.91 6.57
N SER A 20 4.61 -17.70 6.98
CA SER A 20 4.79 -19.07 6.54
C SER A 20 4.63 -20.02 7.72
N SER A 21 3.79 -21.03 7.57
CA SER A 21 3.59 -22.10 8.55
C SER A 21 3.54 -23.44 7.85
N LEU A 22 3.98 -24.48 8.53
CA LEU A 22 3.82 -25.87 8.07
C LEU A 22 2.43 -26.44 8.40
N SER A 23 1.64 -25.74 9.22
CA SER A 23 0.30 -26.12 9.63
C SER A 23 -0.75 -25.10 9.18
N GLY A 24 -2.04 -25.44 9.29
CA GLY A 24 -3.15 -24.55 8.99
C GLY A 24 -3.08 -23.98 7.57
N TYR A 25 -3.09 -22.67 7.46
CA TYR A 25 -3.10 -21.92 6.19
C TYR A 25 -1.81 -22.00 5.36
N GLY A 26 -0.73 -22.55 5.90
CA GLY A 26 0.56 -22.56 5.20
C GLY A 26 1.12 -21.15 5.00
N ASN A 27 1.58 -20.84 3.79
CA ASN A 27 1.94 -19.49 3.42
C ASN A 27 0.66 -18.67 3.24
N ARG A 28 0.49 -17.63 4.06
CA ARG A 28 -0.71 -16.78 4.01
C ARG A 28 -0.36 -15.30 3.89
N ILE A 29 -1.29 -14.55 3.35
CA ILE A 29 -1.30 -13.09 3.34
C ILE A 29 -2.63 -12.64 3.94
N ASP A 30 -2.57 -11.73 4.92
CA ASP A 30 -3.73 -11.01 5.46
C ASP A 30 -3.63 -9.54 5.03
N ILE A 31 -4.70 -9.00 4.45
CA ILE A 31 -4.77 -7.62 3.96
C ILE A 31 -5.92 -6.90 4.64
N ASN A 32 -5.63 -5.78 5.29
CA ASN A 32 -6.62 -4.87 5.85
C ASN A 32 -7.02 -3.82 4.81
N HIS A 33 -8.28 -3.77 4.48
CA HIS A 33 -8.86 -2.85 3.50
C HIS A 33 -9.47 -1.59 4.14
N GLY A 34 -9.38 -1.48 5.46
CA GLY A 34 -10.06 -0.42 6.23
C GLY A 34 -11.55 -0.70 6.48
N ASN A 35 -12.18 0.17 7.26
CA ASN A 35 -13.61 0.11 7.60
C ASN A 35 -14.09 -1.26 8.17
N GLY A 36 -13.19 -1.99 8.84
CA GLY A 36 -13.48 -3.32 9.38
C GLY A 36 -13.39 -4.46 8.36
N TYR A 37 -13.01 -4.20 7.11
CA TYR A 37 -12.86 -5.22 6.09
C TYR A 37 -11.42 -5.73 6.03
N SER A 38 -11.26 -7.05 5.95
CA SER A 38 -9.97 -7.68 5.65
C SER A 38 -10.14 -8.94 4.82
N THR A 39 -9.06 -9.36 4.16
CA THR A 39 -9.04 -10.61 3.38
C THR A 39 -7.82 -11.43 3.74
N ARG A 40 -8.00 -12.75 3.70
CA ARG A 40 -6.96 -13.76 3.89
C ARG A 40 -6.81 -14.63 2.65
N TYR A 41 -5.57 -14.87 2.28
CA TYR A 41 -5.18 -15.75 1.18
C TYR A 41 -4.24 -16.82 1.74
N GLY A 42 -4.67 -18.08 1.76
CA GLY A 42 -3.90 -19.20 2.31
C GLY A 42 -3.40 -20.17 1.25
N HIS A 43 -2.59 -21.15 1.70
CA HIS A 43 -1.98 -22.23 0.93
C HIS A 43 -1.12 -21.76 -0.25
N LEU A 44 -0.57 -20.52 -0.17
CA LEU A 44 0.20 -19.92 -1.25
C LEU A 44 1.52 -20.69 -1.47
N LYS A 45 1.99 -20.75 -2.72
CA LYS A 45 3.34 -21.21 -3.07
C LYS A 45 4.41 -20.25 -2.53
N GLY A 46 4.11 -18.98 -2.51
CA GLY A 46 4.98 -17.89 -2.07
C GLY A 46 4.37 -16.53 -2.41
N TYR A 47 5.06 -15.48 -1.99
CA TYR A 47 4.64 -14.10 -2.14
C TYR A 47 5.23 -13.47 -3.40
N ALA A 48 4.54 -12.48 -3.96
CA ALA A 48 5.11 -11.65 -5.01
C ALA A 48 6.22 -10.75 -4.44
N LYS A 49 7.12 -10.30 -5.32
CA LYS A 49 8.25 -9.43 -4.93
C LYS A 49 7.74 -8.18 -4.21
N GLY A 50 8.29 -7.91 -3.04
CA GLY A 50 7.98 -6.72 -2.25
C GLY A 50 6.76 -6.86 -1.33
N ILE A 51 6.04 -7.97 -1.33
CA ILE A 51 4.93 -8.23 -0.41
C ILE A 51 5.50 -8.62 0.97
N ARG A 52 5.18 -7.79 1.97
CA ARG A 52 5.56 -7.97 3.37
C ARG A 52 4.62 -7.15 4.26
N PRO A 53 4.53 -7.43 5.57
CA PRO A 53 3.74 -6.62 6.50
C PRO A 53 4.06 -5.12 6.39
N GLY A 54 3.02 -4.29 6.45
CA GLY A 54 3.08 -2.83 6.34
C GLY A 54 3.06 -2.27 4.92
N VAL A 55 3.16 -3.10 3.88
CA VAL A 55 3.13 -2.64 2.48
C VAL A 55 1.69 -2.37 2.04
N PHE A 56 1.48 -1.23 1.38
CA PHE A 56 0.22 -0.92 0.71
C PHE A 56 0.15 -1.65 -0.63
N VAL A 57 -0.98 -2.29 -0.90
CA VAL A 57 -1.30 -2.95 -2.16
C VAL A 57 -2.56 -2.37 -2.79
N LYS A 58 -2.59 -2.31 -4.11
CA LYS A 58 -3.76 -1.85 -4.87
C LYS A 58 -4.66 -3.03 -5.24
N LYS A 59 -5.95 -2.76 -5.45
CA LYS A 59 -6.86 -3.69 -6.09
C LYS A 59 -6.27 -4.19 -7.41
N GLY A 60 -6.29 -5.52 -7.62
CA GLY A 60 -5.70 -6.15 -8.80
C GLY A 60 -4.17 -6.22 -8.79
N GLN A 61 -3.50 -5.81 -7.72
CA GLN A 61 -2.05 -5.99 -7.60
C GLN A 61 -1.73 -7.46 -7.33
N LEU A 62 -0.70 -7.98 -8.01
CA LEU A 62 -0.16 -9.31 -7.76
C LEU A 62 0.42 -9.37 -6.34
N ILE A 63 -0.06 -10.31 -5.53
CA ILE A 63 0.35 -10.48 -4.13
C ILE A 63 1.06 -11.81 -3.87
N GLY A 64 0.80 -12.84 -4.67
CA GLY A 64 1.39 -14.16 -4.49
C GLY A 64 1.00 -15.13 -5.58
N TYR A 65 1.23 -16.40 -5.32
CA TYR A 65 0.99 -17.48 -6.27
C TYR A 65 0.29 -18.64 -5.59
N CYS A 66 -0.68 -19.25 -6.27
CA CYS A 66 -1.40 -20.43 -5.82
C CYS A 66 -0.44 -21.58 -5.48
N GLY A 67 -0.66 -22.23 -4.36
CA GLY A 67 0.16 -23.34 -3.87
C GLY A 67 -0.66 -24.45 -3.26
N SER A 68 -0.02 -25.19 -2.35
CA SER A 68 -0.60 -26.27 -1.54
C SER A 68 0.21 -26.41 -0.25
N THR A 69 0.58 -25.30 0.38
CA THR A 69 1.36 -25.27 1.63
C THR A 69 0.43 -25.40 2.84
N GLY A 70 0.95 -25.83 3.98
CA GLY A 70 0.16 -26.10 5.17
C GLY A 70 -0.74 -27.34 5.01
N ILE A 71 -1.92 -27.33 5.64
CA ILE A 71 -2.88 -28.47 5.57
C ILE A 71 -3.73 -28.29 4.31
N SER A 72 -3.32 -28.93 3.22
CA SER A 72 -3.96 -28.82 1.91
C SER A 72 -3.92 -30.15 1.17
N THR A 73 -5.02 -30.52 0.54
CA THR A 73 -5.16 -31.76 -0.25
C THR A 73 -4.73 -31.60 -1.71
N GLY A 74 -4.40 -30.38 -2.15
CA GLY A 74 -4.00 -30.11 -3.53
C GLY A 74 -3.91 -28.61 -3.81
N PRO A 75 -3.45 -28.21 -5.00
CA PRO A 75 -3.27 -26.79 -5.35
C PRO A 75 -4.58 -26.02 -5.36
N HIS A 76 -4.73 -25.08 -4.43
CA HIS A 76 -5.83 -24.12 -4.37
C HIS A 76 -5.44 -22.89 -3.56
N VAL A 77 -6.23 -21.83 -3.64
CA VAL A 77 -6.14 -20.66 -2.76
C VAL A 77 -7.29 -20.77 -1.76
N HIS A 78 -6.96 -20.81 -0.49
CA HIS A 78 -7.95 -20.61 0.56
C HIS A 78 -8.20 -19.13 0.69
N PHE A 79 -9.42 -18.68 0.42
CA PHE A 79 -9.81 -17.27 0.47
C PHE A 79 -10.87 -17.03 1.54
N GLU A 80 -10.59 -16.07 2.43
CA GLU A 80 -11.55 -15.60 3.41
C GLU A 80 -11.76 -14.09 3.25
N PHE A 81 -13.00 -13.67 3.40
CA PHE A 81 -13.38 -12.26 3.53
C PHE A 81 -13.93 -12.02 4.94
N HIS A 82 -13.39 -11.05 5.64
CA HIS A 82 -13.77 -10.77 7.03
C HIS A 82 -14.40 -9.40 7.14
N VAL A 83 -15.43 -9.31 7.99
CA VAL A 83 -16.05 -8.06 8.45
C VAL A 83 -15.89 -7.99 9.97
N ASN A 84 -15.18 -6.98 10.46
CA ASN A 84 -14.86 -6.80 11.89
C ASN A 84 -14.23 -8.07 12.51
N GLY A 85 -13.33 -8.71 11.75
CA GLY A 85 -12.62 -9.93 12.18
C GLY A 85 -13.42 -11.22 12.04
N THR A 86 -14.69 -11.18 11.65
CA THR A 86 -15.52 -12.37 11.46
C THR A 86 -15.55 -12.77 9.99
N PRO A 87 -15.26 -14.05 9.65
CA PRO A 87 -15.35 -14.52 8.27
C PRO A 87 -16.79 -14.53 7.79
N VAL A 88 -17.02 -14.01 6.60
CA VAL A 88 -18.36 -13.93 5.98
C VAL A 88 -18.32 -14.39 4.54
N ASN A 89 -19.47 -14.81 4.00
CA ASN A 89 -19.55 -15.16 2.58
C ASN A 89 -19.44 -13.90 1.71
N PRO A 90 -18.37 -13.73 0.92
CA PRO A 90 -18.11 -12.51 0.15
C PRO A 90 -19.20 -12.22 -0.89
N VAL A 91 -19.92 -13.24 -1.38
CA VAL A 91 -21.01 -13.08 -2.36
C VAL A 91 -22.22 -12.34 -1.76
N LYS A 92 -22.39 -12.39 -0.44
CA LYS A 92 -23.51 -11.76 0.28
C LYS A 92 -23.19 -10.37 0.82
N VAL A 93 -21.93 -9.92 0.71
CA VAL A 93 -21.49 -8.64 1.26
C VAL A 93 -21.48 -7.57 0.18
N ALA A 94 -22.30 -6.53 0.33
CA ALA A 94 -22.19 -5.31 -0.45
C ALA A 94 -20.95 -4.54 0.02
N ILE A 95 -19.82 -4.68 -0.67
CA ILE A 95 -18.58 -3.96 -0.35
C ILE A 95 -18.80 -2.49 -0.68
N GLN A 96 -18.91 -1.65 0.35
CA GLN A 96 -18.86 -0.20 0.17
C GLN A 96 -17.42 0.20 -0.17
N THR A 97 -17.20 0.60 -1.40
CA THR A 97 -15.88 0.97 -1.97
C THR A 97 -15.35 2.34 -1.50
N ASN A 98 -15.86 2.88 -0.40
CA ASN A 98 -15.31 4.08 0.22
C ASN A 98 -14.09 3.70 1.08
N SER A 99 -12.98 3.39 0.44
CA SER A 99 -11.71 3.12 1.10
C SER A 99 -11.12 4.41 1.70
N ARG A 100 -11.55 4.77 2.91
CA ARG A 100 -10.80 5.72 3.73
C ARG A 100 -9.64 4.94 4.35
N LEU A 101 -8.42 5.32 3.99
CA LEU A 101 -7.22 4.82 4.67
C LEU A 101 -7.36 5.04 6.20
N PRO A 102 -6.98 4.07 7.03
CA PRO A 102 -6.99 4.24 8.48
C PRO A 102 -6.25 5.53 8.90
N SER A 103 -6.75 6.25 9.89
CA SER A 103 -6.27 7.58 10.32
C SER A 103 -4.77 7.62 10.64
N ARG A 104 -4.19 6.51 11.12
CA ARG A 104 -2.74 6.37 11.39
C ARG A 104 -1.86 6.62 10.14
N TYR A 105 -2.37 6.30 8.95
CA TYR A 105 -1.64 6.52 7.69
C TYR A 105 -1.81 7.95 7.17
N TYR A 106 -2.92 8.60 7.50
CA TYR A 106 -3.10 10.03 7.24
C TYR A 106 -2.12 10.87 8.06
N ALA A 107 -1.86 10.50 9.31
CA ALA A 107 -0.91 11.22 10.16
C ALA A 107 0.51 11.22 9.58
N ALA A 108 0.96 10.10 9.00
CA ALA A 108 2.26 9.98 8.35
C ALA A 108 2.32 10.67 6.98
N ALA A 109 1.21 10.71 6.23
CA ALA A 109 1.13 11.32 4.90
C ALA A 109 0.87 12.83 4.95
N ARG A 110 0.19 13.33 5.99
CA ARG A 110 -0.22 14.73 6.14
C ARG A 110 0.87 15.76 5.89
N PRO A 111 2.07 15.67 6.49
CA PRO A 111 3.10 16.67 6.26
C PRO A 111 3.58 16.71 4.80
N ARG A 112 3.68 15.55 4.13
CA ARG A 112 4.08 15.46 2.72
C ARG A 112 3.00 16.02 1.79
N VAL A 113 1.73 15.70 2.04
CA VAL A 113 0.59 16.22 1.26
C VAL A 113 0.45 17.74 1.44
N THR A 114 0.62 18.26 2.66
CA THR A 114 0.55 19.69 2.94
C THR A 114 1.72 20.45 2.30
N ALA A 115 2.92 19.88 2.32
CA ALA A 115 4.08 20.48 1.66
C ALA A 115 3.89 20.53 0.14
N LEU A 116 3.42 19.45 -0.46
CA LEU A 116 3.14 19.37 -1.90
C LEU A 116 2.03 20.34 -2.32
N ALA A 117 0.95 20.45 -1.54
CA ALA A 117 -0.14 21.40 -1.79
C ALA A 117 0.33 22.86 -1.70
N ARG A 118 1.26 23.18 -0.79
CA ARG A 118 1.89 24.51 -0.72
C ARG A 118 2.74 24.81 -1.96
N GLN A 119 3.54 23.83 -2.42
CA GLN A 119 4.33 23.97 -3.64
C GLN A 119 3.45 24.18 -4.88
N MET A 120 2.36 23.41 -5.00
CA MET A 120 1.40 23.59 -6.10
C MET A 120 0.77 24.99 -6.09
N LYS A 121 0.33 25.49 -4.92
CA LYS A 121 -0.18 26.86 -4.80
C LYS A 121 0.83 27.94 -5.18
N GLN A 122 2.12 27.73 -4.87
CA GLN A 122 3.18 28.64 -5.28
C GLN A 122 3.40 28.64 -6.80
N LEU A 123 3.33 27.47 -7.43
CA LEU A 123 3.41 27.35 -8.89
C LEU A 123 2.23 28.01 -9.58
N ASP A 124 1.01 27.84 -9.08
CA ASP A 124 -0.19 28.50 -9.61
C ASP A 124 -0.11 30.03 -9.45
N ALA A 125 0.44 30.55 -8.34
CA ALA A 125 0.64 31.98 -8.11
C ALA A 125 1.70 32.58 -9.06
N VAL A 126 2.74 31.81 -9.41
CA VAL A 126 3.76 32.23 -10.39
C VAL A 126 3.18 32.22 -11.80
N GLN A 127 2.34 31.27 -12.16
CA GLN A 127 1.69 31.24 -13.47
C GLN A 127 0.66 32.36 -13.66
N THR A 128 -0.07 32.75 -12.62
CA THR A 128 -1.02 33.87 -12.69
C THR A 128 -0.34 35.24 -12.70
N ALA A 129 0.88 35.38 -12.14
CA ALA A 129 1.65 36.61 -12.18
C ALA A 129 2.35 36.85 -13.53
N SER A 130 2.46 35.85 -14.39
CA SER A 130 3.17 35.92 -15.67
C SER A 130 2.25 36.16 -16.87
N ASN A 131 1.29 37.07 -16.78
CA ASN A 131 0.60 37.56 -17.96
C ASN A 131 1.59 38.21 -18.94
N GLY A 132 2.14 37.40 -19.88
CA GLY A 132 2.79 37.88 -21.10
C GLY A 132 4.33 37.80 -21.16
N LYS A 133 5.05 37.18 -20.22
CA LYS A 133 6.51 36.87 -20.39
C LYS A 133 6.79 35.42 -20.12
N THR A 134 7.43 34.77 -21.09
CA THR A 134 7.96 33.41 -20.99
C THR A 134 8.88 33.29 -19.77
N VAL A 135 8.43 32.52 -18.76
CA VAL A 135 9.26 32.16 -17.61
C VAL A 135 10.14 30.98 -18.03
N PRO A 136 11.47 31.01 -17.80
CA PRO A 136 12.32 29.89 -18.14
C PRO A 136 11.89 28.64 -17.35
N VAL A 137 11.58 27.59 -18.06
CA VAL A 137 11.29 26.27 -17.48
C VAL A 137 12.55 25.81 -16.75
N MET A 138 12.46 25.52 -15.45
CA MET A 138 13.56 24.95 -14.71
C MET A 138 14.01 23.65 -15.38
N SER A 139 15.32 23.50 -15.62
CA SER A 139 15.87 22.30 -16.21
C SER A 139 15.68 21.11 -15.26
N ALA A 140 15.63 19.90 -15.82
CA ALA A 140 15.49 18.66 -15.06
C ALA A 140 16.55 18.52 -13.95
N ASP A 141 17.74 19.10 -14.13
CA ASP A 141 18.83 19.11 -13.16
C ASP A 141 18.58 20.07 -11.99
N GLN A 142 17.93 21.19 -12.22
CA GLN A 142 17.52 22.12 -11.15
C GLN A 142 16.40 21.53 -10.27
N VAL A 143 15.47 20.79 -10.87
CA VAL A 143 14.44 20.05 -10.14
C VAL A 143 15.07 18.93 -9.31
N LYS A 144 16.05 18.22 -9.86
CA LYS A 144 16.78 17.15 -9.16
C LYS A 144 17.60 17.66 -7.98
N ALA A 145 18.25 18.81 -8.12
CA ALA A 145 18.99 19.46 -7.05
C ALA A 145 18.07 19.96 -5.92
N ALA A 146 16.89 20.49 -6.25
CA ALA A 146 15.90 20.92 -5.26
C ALA A 146 15.30 19.74 -4.49
N LEU A 147 15.08 18.59 -5.15
CA LEU A 147 14.64 17.35 -4.48
C LEU A 147 15.72 16.78 -3.54
N ALA A 148 16.99 16.81 -3.93
CA ALA A 148 18.10 16.32 -3.12
C ALA A 148 18.34 17.17 -1.86
N ALA A 149 18.12 18.49 -1.94
CA ALA A 149 18.23 19.40 -0.81
C ALA A 149 17.10 19.24 0.23
N ALA A 150 15.96 18.67 -0.17
CA ALA A 150 14.81 18.43 0.71
C ALA A 150 14.91 17.13 1.54
N ASP A 151 15.87 16.26 1.26
CA ASP A 151 15.98 14.92 1.85
C ASP A 151 17.09 14.79 2.91
N THR A 152 17.64 15.91 3.39
CA THR A 152 18.63 15.91 4.51
C THR A 152 17.91 16.05 5.84
N PRO A 153 17.88 14.98 6.70
CA PRO A 153 17.37 15.09 8.06
C PRO A 153 18.34 15.91 8.90
N SER A 154 17.89 17.04 9.42
CA SER A 154 18.61 17.87 10.39
C SER A 154 18.79 17.11 11.71
N VAL A 155 19.94 16.46 11.88
CA VAL A 155 20.37 15.88 13.15
C VAL A 155 20.84 17.00 14.06
N LYS A 156 19.99 17.46 14.96
CA LYS A 156 20.42 18.31 16.08
C LYS A 156 21.26 17.48 17.04
N LYS A 157 22.57 17.68 17.04
CA LYS A 157 23.48 17.26 18.12
C LYS A 157 23.10 18.03 19.40
N LYS A 158 22.60 17.32 20.41
CA LYS A 158 22.60 17.80 21.81
C LYS A 158 24.05 17.68 22.30
N GLN A 159 24.72 18.82 22.52
CA GLN A 159 25.88 18.88 23.40
C GLN A 159 25.38 18.89 24.83
N GLN A 160 25.86 17.90 25.60
CA GLN A 160 25.86 17.95 27.06
C GLN A 160 27.10 18.74 27.51
N GLY A 161 26.88 19.78 28.30
CA GLY A 161 27.82 20.35 29.24
C GLY A 161 27.27 20.13 30.66
#